data_6fc60b08472340731f041dfc2e8ad9b3
#
_entry.id   6fc60b08472340731f041dfc2e8ad9b3
#
_cell.length_a   1.000
_cell.length_b   1.000
_cell.length_c   1.000
_cell.angle_alpha   90.00
_cell.angle_beta   90.00
_cell.angle_gamma   90.00
#
_symmetry.space_group_name_H-M   'P 1'
#
loop_
_entity.id
_entity.type
_entity.pdbx_description
1 polymer ?
#
loop_
_entity_poly.entity_id
_entity_poly.type
_entity_poly.pdbx_seq_one_letter_code
_entity_poly.pdbx_strand_id
1 'polypeptide(L)'
;MWTDTAGSTRANLPFYLDAYAKAVGPVVELGVGDGRIAVQAAAKGRTLIGVDLSLAMLDLCRRRAEQAGVADRLTLIHADFRRFELETPAALIALPYHSLGHLPTLEDKRQAIRQVFAQLRPGGHFIFDDFLMTATLVAHMRQVQLRAAYRNAAGAEVLLWVTSLVDEPAQAIRVVTWEDELDTEGLLTRRRYRRLSLSWLTPSQARELLTQAGFAIDACYGDFDRTPFSDATAHEQIWVARKPA
;
A
#
# COMPACT_ATOMS: atom_id res chain seq x y z
N MET A 1 11.40 -2.18 -9.09
CA MET A 1 11.50 -1.47 -7.84
C MET A 1 10.53 -0.30 -7.90
N TRP A 2 9.49 -0.29 -7.09
CA TRP A 2 8.57 0.85 -6.97
C TRP A 2 9.25 1.87 -6.08
N THR A 3 10.10 2.70 -6.65
CA THR A 3 10.70 3.80 -5.91
C THR A 3 9.76 4.99 -5.98
N ASP A 4 9.57 5.55 -4.83
CA ASP A 4 8.76 6.70 -4.46
C ASP A 4 9.02 7.93 -5.36
N THR A 5 8.22 8.08 -6.41
CA THR A 5 8.25 9.28 -7.27
C THR A 5 6.89 9.99 -7.32
N ALA A 6 5.88 9.48 -6.63
CA ALA A 6 4.58 10.12 -6.56
C ALA A 6 4.43 10.91 -5.24
N GLY A 7 3.97 12.14 -5.29
CA GLY A 7 3.73 12.98 -4.12
C GLY A 7 2.82 12.35 -3.06
N SER A 8 1.91 11.45 -3.46
CA SER A 8 1.02 10.69 -2.58
C SER A 8 1.76 9.77 -1.62
N THR A 9 2.90 9.17 -2.01
CA THR A 9 3.70 8.31 -1.13
C THR A 9 4.37 9.07 0.01
N ARG A 10 4.56 10.38 -0.11
CA ARG A 10 5.07 11.23 0.96
C ARG A 10 3.97 11.66 1.92
N ALA A 11 2.77 11.90 1.41
CA ALA A 11 1.65 12.40 2.20
C ALA A 11 1.13 11.34 3.20
N ASN A 12 1.10 10.04 2.82
CA ASN A 12 0.59 8.99 3.69
C ASN A 12 1.52 8.62 4.86
N LEU A 13 2.82 8.90 4.75
CA LEU A 13 3.80 8.50 5.75
C LEU A 13 3.53 9.11 7.15
N PRO A 14 3.34 10.44 7.30
CA PRO A 14 3.02 11.03 8.61
C PRO A 14 1.73 10.48 9.21
N PHE A 15 0.71 10.22 8.38
CA PHE A 15 -0.58 9.67 8.81
C PHE A 15 -0.42 8.29 9.47
N TYR A 16 0.26 7.36 8.79
CA TYR A 16 0.48 6.02 9.33
C TYR A 16 1.45 6.01 10.52
N LEU A 17 2.52 6.82 10.49
CA LEU A 17 3.43 6.93 11.63
C LEU A 17 2.69 7.43 12.89
N ASP A 18 1.80 8.41 12.76
CA ASP A 18 0.97 8.90 13.86
C ASP A 18 0.01 7.81 14.37
N ALA A 19 -0.64 7.08 13.47
CA ALA A 19 -1.51 5.96 13.84
C ALA A 19 -0.75 4.86 14.59
N TYR A 20 0.46 4.50 14.11
CA TYR A 20 1.29 3.49 14.77
C TYR A 20 1.77 3.95 16.15
N ALA A 21 2.15 5.22 16.29
CA ALA A 21 2.60 5.79 17.56
C ALA A 21 1.49 5.79 18.64
N LYS A 22 0.24 6.05 18.24
CA LYS A 22 -0.92 6.11 19.12
C LYS A 22 -1.47 4.75 19.53
N ALA A 23 -1.18 3.68 18.75
CA ALA A 23 -1.70 2.36 19.05
C ALA A 23 -1.12 1.79 20.35
N VAL A 24 -1.99 1.33 21.26
CA VAL A 24 -1.58 0.68 22.52
C VAL A 24 -1.66 -0.84 22.33
N GLY A 25 -0.53 -1.49 22.09
CA GLY A 25 -0.42 -2.94 21.85
C GLY A 25 0.23 -3.28 20.50
N PRO A 26 0.11 -4.54 20.02
CA PRO A 26 0.76 -4.97 18.78
C PRO A 26 0.25 -4.23 17.55
N VAL A 27 1.18 -3.79 16.70
CA VAL A 27 0.90 -3.14 15.41
C VAL A 27 1.38 -4.03 14.28
N VAL A 28 0.53 -4.21 13.28
CA VAL A 28 0.80 -5.02 12.10
C VAL A 28 0.66 -4.16 10.85
N GLU A 29 1.65 -4.20 9.96
CA GLU A 29 1.59 -3.62 8.62
C GLU A 29 1.49 -4.76 7.60
N LEU A 30 0.37 -4.84 6.89
CA LEU A 30 0.15 -5.77 5.80
C LEU A 30 0.65 -5.16 4.49
N GLY A 31 1.27 -5.98 3.62
CA GLY A 31 1.95 -5.49 2.45
C GLY A 31 3.12 -4.58 2.81
N VAL A 32 3.93 -4.98 3.81
CA VAL A 32 5.03 -4.15 4.36
C VAL A 32 6.06 -3.78 3.30
N GLY A 33 6.15 -4.54 2.22
CA GLY A 33 7.05 -4.28 1.11
C GLY A 33 8.51 -4.19 1.56
N ASP A 34 9.20 -3.13 1.14
CA ASP A 34 10.59 -2.84 1.52
C ASP A 34 10.72 -2.12 2.88
N GLY A 35 9.62 -2.00 3.64
CA GLY A 35 9.62 -1.39 4.97
C GLY A 35 9.58 0.14 4.98
N ARG A 36 9.06 0.77 3.92
CA ARG A 36 9.05 2.24 3.78
C ARG A 36 8.46 2.96 5.00
N ILE A 37 7.38 2.43 5.58
CA ILE A 37 6.74 2.99 6.78
C ILE A 37 7.24 2.28 8.03
N ALA A 38 7.24 0.93 8.03
CA ALA A 38 7.59 0.10 9.17
C ALA A 38 8.99 0.41 9.74
N VAL A 39 10.02 0.56 8.90
CA VAL A 39 11.39 0.87 9.34
C VAL A 39 11.45 2.25 10.00
N GLN A 40 10.72 3.25 9.47
CA GLN A 40 10.69 4.57 10.08
C GLN A 40 9.93 4.59 11.41
N ALA A 41 8.87 3.79 11.54
CA ALA A 41 8.17 3.62 12.81
C ALA A 41 9.07 2.91 13.84
N ALA A 42 9.83 1.90 13.41
CA ALA A 42 10.81 1.20 14.25
C ALA A 42 11.92 2.15 14.72
N ALA A 43 12.41 3.04 13.84
CA ALA A 43 13.39 4.08 14.19
C ALA A 43 12.86 5.09 15.24
N LYS A 44 11.54 5.26 15.31
CA LYS A 44 10.86 6.05 16.35
C LYS A 44 10.53 5.24 17.62
N GLY A 45 11.06 4.03 17.75
CA GLY A 45 10.90 3.19 18.94
C GLY A 45 9.71 2.24 18.92
N ARG A 46 8.97 2.13 17.80
CA ARG A 46 7.83 1.23 17.69
C ARG A 46 8.25 -0.18 17.31
N THR A 47 7.75 -1.19 18.03
CA THR A 47 7.85 -2.59 17.59
C THR A 47 6.65 -2.91 16.68
N LEU A 48 6.92 -3.56 15.53
CA LEU A 48 5.91 -3.88 14.52
C LEU A 48 6.09 -5.30 13.99
N ILE A 49 4.98 -5.82 13.46
CA ILE A 49 4.95 -7.03 12.64
C ILE A 49 4.68 -6.60 11.21
N GLY A 50 5.56 -6.94 10.28
CA GLY A 50 5.39 -6.71 8.84
C GLY A 50 5.02 -8.01 8.14
N VAL A 51 3.95 -8.02 7.36
CA VAL A 51 3.51 -9.18 6.57
C VAL A 51 3.60 -8.85 5.09
N ASP A 52 4.21 -9.71 4.30
CA ASP A 52 4.25 -9.57 2.83
C ASP A 52 4.29 -10.93 2.16
N LEU A 53 3.72 -11.02 0.95
CA LEU A 53 3.73 -12.23 0.12
C LEU A 53 5.07 -12.40 -0.62
N SER A 54 5.85 -11.35 -0.80
CA SER A 54 7.09 -11.34 -1.54
C SER A 54 8.31 -11.50 -0.65
N LEU A 55 8.95 -12.67 -0.69
CA LEU A 55 10.23 -12.89 0.00
C LEU A 55 11.28 -11.84 -0.38
N ALA A 56 11.33 -11.45 -1.66
CA ALA A 56 12.27 -10.43 -2.11
C ALA A 56 12.02 -9.06 -1.47
N MET A 57 10.76 -8.69 -1.21
CA MET A 57 10.42 -7.46 -0.48
C MET A 57 10.76 -7.57 0.99
N LEU A 58 10.47 -8.70 1.62
CA LEU A 58 10.88 -8.94 3.02
C LEU A 58 12.38 -8.89 3.20
N ASP A 59 13.17 -9.41 2.25
CA ASP A 59 14.63 -9.30 2.29
C ASP A 59 15.13 -7.85 2.13
N LEU A 60 14.45 -7.05 1.30
CA LEU A 60 14.73 -5.62 1.20
C LEU A 60 14.38 -4.89 2.50
N CYS A 61 13.25 -5.21 3.11
CA CYS A 61 12.82 -4.67 4.39
C CYS A 61 13.84 -4.99 5.49
N ARG A 62 14.27 -6.25 5.59
CA ARG A 62 15.26 -6.70 6.57
C ARG A 62 16.57 -5.92 6.42
N ARG A 63 17.13 -5.85 5.20
CA ARG A 63 18.37 -5.09 4.94
C ARG A 63 18.23 -3.61 5.31
N ARG A 64 17.08 -3.00 4.99
CA ARG A 64 16.81 -1.60 5.35
C ARG A 64 16.71 -1.41 6.87
N ALA A 65 16.09 -2.36 7.57
CA ALA A 65 15.99 -2.33 9.03
C ALA A 65 17.37 -2.51 9.71
N GLU A 66 18.20 -3.41 9.17
CA GLU A 66 19.60 -3.61 9.62
C GLU A 66 20.44 -2.33 9.41
N GLN A 67 20.36 -1.72 8.23
CA GLN A 67 21.05 -0.46 7.93
C GLN A 67 20.60 0.70 8.83
N ALA A 68 19.35 0.69 9.25
CA ALA A 68 18.79 1.68 10.18
C ALA A 68 19.03 1.32 11.66
N GLY A 69 19.61 0.15 11.98
CA GLY A 69 19.84 -0.30 13.34
C GLY A 69 18.58 -0.62 14.14
N VAL A 70 17.51 -1.08 13.47
CA VAL A 70 16.19 -1.33 14.09
C VAL A 70 15.62 -2.71 13.77
N ALA A 71 16.45 -3.63 13.32
CA ALA A 71 16.00 -4.97 12.91
C ALA A 71 15.36 -5.76 14.09
N ASP A 72 15.79 -5.52 15.32
CA ASP A 72 15.25 -6.10 16.54
C ASP A 72 13.81 -5.66 16.88
N ARG A 73 13.32 -4.60 16.23
CA ARG A 73 11.98 -4.06 16.41
C ARG A 73 10.99 -4.48 15.32
N LEU A 74 11.45 -5.28 14.35
CA LEU A 74 10.64 -5.71 13.21
C LEU A 74 10.61 -7.23 13.13
N THR A 75 9.41 -7.81 13.34
CA THR A 75 9.14 -9.20 13.01
C THR A 75 8.55 -9.27 11.61
N LEU A 76 9.18 -10.02 10.70
CA LEU A 76 8.73 -10.14 9.32
C LEU A 76 8.14 -11.53 9.07
N ILE A 77 6.90 -11.56 8.58
CA ILE A 77 6.13 -12.78 8.29
C ILE A 77 5.90 -12.89 6.78
N HIS A 78 6.32 -14.00 6.18
CA HIS A 78 6.01 -14.33 4.80
C HIS A 78 4.63 -15.00 4.74
N ALA A 79 3.61 -14.24 4.36
CA ALA A 79 2.24 -14.74 4.25
C ALA A 79 1.40 -13.91 3.28
N ASP A 80 0.34 -14.56 2.77
CA ASP A 80 -0.76 -13.88 2.10
C ASP A 80 -1.67 -13.23 3.15
N PHE A 81 -1.94 -11.94 3.05
CA PHE A 81 -2.77 -11.23 4.04
C PHE A 81 -4.25 -11.66 4.04
N ARG A 82 -4.66 -12.57 3.14
CA ARG A 82 -5.93 -13.28 3.23
C ARG A 82 -5.91 -14.45 4.25
N ARG A 83 -4.71 -14.85 4.74
CA ARG A 83 -4.53 -16.09 5.54
C ARG A 83 -3.44 -15.97 6.62
N PHE A 84 -2.92 -14.78 6.88
CA PHE A 84 -1.90 -14.60 7.91
C PHE A 84 -2.45 -14.91 9.31
N GLU A 85 -1.56 -15.35 10.19
CA GLU A 85 -1.88 -15.64 11.59
C GLU A 85 -0.92 -14.90 12.51
N LEU A 86 -1.45 -14.45 13.64
CA LEU A 86 -0.71 -13.75 14.68
C LEU A 86 -0.77 -14.55 15.97
N GLU A 87 0.34 -14.67 16.69
CA GLU A 87 0.37 -15.28 18.02
C GLU A 87 -0.46 -14.50 19.04
N THR A 88 -0.54 -13.20 18.89
CA THR A 88 -1.33 -12.31 19.75
C THR A 88 -2.16 -11.38 18.89
N PRO A 89 -3.48 -11.25 19.17
CA PRO A 89 -4.35 -10.35 18.43
C PRO A 89 -3.84 -8.90 18.42
N ALA A 90 -3.88 -8.26 17.26
CA ALA A 90 -3.35 -6.93 17.06
C ALA A 90 -4.24 -5.83 17.66
N ALA A 91 -3.62 -4.74 18.12
CA ALA A 91 -4.31 -3.51 18.47
C ALA A 91 -4.59 -2.63 17.25
N LEU A 92 -3.69 -2.71 16.25
CA LEU A 92 -3.81 -2.01 14.98
C LEU A 92 -3.28 -2.89 13.87
N ILE A 93 -4.08 -3.06 12.83
CA ILE A 93 -3.64 -3.61 11.54
C ILE A 93 -3.78 -2.50 10.50
N ALA A 94 -2.71 -2.20 9.79
CA ALA A 94 -2.69 -1.23 8.71
C ALA A 94 -2.40 -1.91 7.37
N LEU A 95 -3.02 -1.43 6.31
CA LEU A 95 -2.79 -1.86 4.94
C LEU A 95 -2.60 -0.62 4.04
N PRO A 96 -1.40 0.00 4.07
CA PRO A 96 -1.13 1.24 3.37
C PRO A 96 -0.96 1.08 1.87
N TYR A 97 -1.06 2.21 1.15
CA TYR A 97 -0.64 2.39 -0.22
C TYR A 97 -1.43 1.54 -1.21
N HIS A 98 -2.75 1.57 -1.10
CA HIS A 98 -3.67 0.87 -1.99
C HIS A 98 -3.39 -0.65 -2.11
N SER A 99 -2.76 -1.23 -1.07
CA SER A 99 -2.30 -2.63 -1.12
C SER A 99 -3.44 -3.63 -1.26
N LEU A 100 -4.67 -3.26 -0.83
CA LEU A 100 -5.86 -4.06 -1.09
C LEU A 100 -6.14 -4.22 -2.60
N GLY A 101 -5.65 -3.31 -3.41
CA GLY A 101 -5.72 -3.35 -4.87
C GLY A 101 -4.99 -4.52 -5.52
N HIS A 102 -4.03 -5.16 -4.83
CA HIS A 102 -3.37 -6.37 -5.32
C HIS A 102 -4.30 -7.60 -5.36
N LEU A 103 -5.43 -7.56 -4.67
CA LEU A 103 -6.45 -8.61 -4.72
C LEU A 103 -7.41 -8.35 -5.89
N PRO A 104 -7.48 -9.28 -6.87
CA PRO A 104 -8.17 -9.00 -8.13
C PRO A 104 -9.70 -8.99 -8.01
N THR A 105 -10.25 -9.73 -7.05
CA THR A 105 -11.70 -9.92 -6.92
C THR A 105 -12.27 -9.32 -5.65
N LEU A 106 -13.56 -8.98 -5.67
CA LEU A 106 -14.28 -8.53 -4.48
C LEU A 106 -14.28 -9.62 -3.38
N GLU A 107 -14.34 -10.91 -3.78
CA GLU A 107 -14.30 -12.02 -2.83
C GLU A 107 -12.94 -12.13 -2.13
N ASP A 108 -11.83 -11.97 -2.86
CA ASP A 108 -10.50 -11.93 -2.25
C ASP A 108 -10.38 -10.79 -1.23
N LYS A 109 -10.91 -9.61 -1.56
CA LYS A 109 -10.93 -8.46 -0.65
C LYS A 109 -11.79 -8.73 0.59
N ARG A 110 -12.96 -9.37 0.39
CA ARG A 110 -13.83 -9.81 1.50
C ARG A 110 -13.10 -10.78 2.43
N GLN A 111 -12.38 -11.75 1.86
CA GLN A 111 -11.61 -12.72 2.64
C GLN A 111 -10.50 -12.02 3.45
N ALA A 112 -9.76 -11.08 2.84
CA ALA A 112 -8.72 -10.32 3.51
C ALA A 112 -9.28 -9.49 4.67
N ILE A 113 -10.40 -8.78 4.46
CA ILE A 113 -11.03 -7.95 5.49
C ILE A 113 -11.56 -8.81 6.65
N ARG A 114 -12.14 -9.98 6.37
CA ARG A 114 -12.53 -10.95 7.41
C ARG A 114 -11.34 -11.49 8.19
N GLN A 115 -10.22 -11.77 7.50
CA GLN A 115 -9.00 -12.21 8.16
C GLN A 115 -8.43 -11.12 9.08
N VAL A 116 -8.41 -9.88 8.62
CA VAL A 116 -8.02 -8.74 9.47
C VAL A 116 -8.91 -8.63 10.70
N PHE A 117 -10.23 -8.77 10.53
CA PHE A 117 -11.16 -8.74 11.65
C PHE A 117 -10.88 -9.87 12.67
N ALA A 118 -10.60 -11.08 12.19
CA ALA A 118 -10.27 -12.22 13.05
C ALA A 118 -9.00 -11.98 13.86
N GLN A 119 -7.97 -11.37 13.26
CA GLN A 119 -6.66 -11.13 13.87
C GLN A 119 -6.59 -9.88 14.76
N LEU A 120 -7.63 -9.06 14.80
CA LEU A 120 -7.73 -7.92 15.71
C LEU A 120 -8.31 -8.33 17.07
N ARG A 121 -7.79 -7.73 18.14
CA ARG A 121 -8.43 -7.79 19.45
C ARG A 121 -9.74 -6.97 19.48
N PRO A 122 -10.66 -7.23 20.41
CA PRO A 122 -11.77 -6.31 20.70
C PRO A 122 -11.25 -4.89 20.93
N GLY A 123 -11.89 -3.88 20.34
CA GLY A 123 -11.45 -2.49 20.33
C GLY A 123 -10.24 -2.18 19.43
N GLY A 124 -9.69 -3.16 18.72
CA GLY A 124 -8.60 -2.97 17.76
C GLY A 124 -9.06 -2.28 16.48
N HIS A 125 -8.14 -1.61 15.78
CA HIS A 125 -8.44 -0.84 14.58
C HIS A 125 -7.82 -1.47 13.33
N PHE A 126 -8.54 -1.34 12.21
CA PHE A 126 -8.08 -1.56 10.86
C PHE A 126 -8.02 -0.23 10.12
N ILE A 127 -6.87 0.09 9.51
CA ILE A 127 -6.69 1.31 8.71
C ILE A 127 -6.16 0.92 7.34
N PHE A 128 -6.83 1.35 6.27
CA PHE A 128 -6.35 1.18 4.91
C PHE A 128 -6.74 2.36 4.04
N ASP A 129 -6.00 2.55 2.96
CA ASP A 129 -6.32 3.48 1.89
C ASP A 129 -6.56 2.73 0.58
N ASP A 130 -7.45 3.26 -0.26
CA ASP A 130 -7.68 2.74 -1.61
C ASP A 130 -7.91 3.91 -2.58
N PHE A 131 -7.75 3.64 -3.87
CA PHE A 131 -7.97 4.63 -4.92
C PHE A 131 -9.40 5.18 -4.88
N LEU A 132 -9.52 6.48 -4.99
CA LEU A 132 -10.78 7.11 -5.38
C LEU A 132 -10.72 7.38 -6.89
N MET A 133 -11.33 6.48 -7.68
CA MET A 133 -11.26 6.54 -9.14
C MET A 133 -12.19 7.64 -9.69
N THR A 134 -11.63 8.84 -9.79
CA THR A 134 -12.28 9.98 -10.45
C THR A 134 -11.96 10.00 -11.95
N ALA A 135 -12.80 10.65 -12.77
CA ALA A 135 -12.52 10.82 -14.21
C ALA A 135 -11.17 11.51 -14.45
N THR A 136 -10.78 12.46 -13.60
CA THR A 136 -9.50 13.15 -13.65
C THR A 136 -8.33 12.18 -13.39
N LEU A 137 -8.43 11.34 -12.35
CA LEU A 137 -7.40 10.34 -12.04
C LEU A 137 -7.27 9.32 -13.18
N VAL A 138 -8.40 8.81 -13.69
CA VAL A 138 -8.42 7.88 -14.83
C VAL A 138 -7.74 8.48 -16.06
N ALA A 139 -8.09 9.72 -16.41
CA ALA A 139 -7.46 10.43 -17.53
C ALA A 139 -5.93 10.59 -17.33
N HIS A 140 -5.51 10.94 -16.11
CA HIS A 140 -4.10 11.07 -15.76
C HIS A 140 -3.37 9.72 -15.82
N MET A 141 -3.96 8.63 -15.31
CA MET A 141 -3.36 7.30 -15.31
C MET A 141 -3.18 6.72 -16.72
N ARG A 142 -4.04 7.09 -17.67
CA ARG A 142 -3.97 6.67 -19.08
C ARG A 142 -2.84 7.37 -19.86
N GLN A 143 -2.27 8.46 -19.33
CA GLN A 143 -1.16 9.14 -19.98
C GLN A 143 0.14 8.37 -19.82
N VAL A 144 0.99 8.41 -20.85
CA VAL A 144 2.37 7.96 -20.73
C VAL A 144 3.18 9.03 -20.00
N GLN A 145 3.84 8.64 -18.93
CA GLN A 145 4.59 9.55 -18.06
C GLN A 145 6.02 9.05 -17.88
N LEU A 146 6.99 9.95 -18.01
CA LEU A 146 8.36 9.70 -17.56
C LEU A 146 8.40 9.82 -16.03
N ARG A 147 8.71 8.72 -15.36
CA ARG A 147 8.76 8.66 -13.89
C ARG A 147 10.13 8.93 -13.32
N ALA A 148 11.18 8.49 -14.02
CA ALA A 148 12.55 8.70 -13.58
C ALA A 148 13.49 8.63 -14.78
N ALA A 149 14.61 9.33 -14.68
CA ALA A 149 15.80 9.15 -15.49
C ALA A 149 16.98 8.91 -14.55
N TYR A 150 17.76 7.87 -14.77
CA TYR A 150 18.91 7.52 -13.93
C TYR A 150 19.96 6.78 -14.73
N ARG A 151 21.17 6.62 -14.15
CA ARG A 151 22.21 5.76 -14.75
C ARG A 151 22.23 4.41 -14.02
N ASN A 152 22.30 3.33 -14.80
CA ASN A 152 22.47 1.99 -14.25
C ASN A 152 23.92 1.74 -13.80
N ALA A 153 24.21 0.57 -13.24
CA ALA A 153 25.55 0.20 -12.77
C ALA A 153 26.59 0.15 -13.88
N ALA A 154 26.18 -0.01 -15.14
CA ALA A 154 27.04 0.02 -16.32
C ALA A 154 27.26 1.44 -16.87
N GLY A 155 26.65 2.48 -16.26
CA GLY A 155 26.74 3.86 -16.68
C GLY A 155 25.78 4.28 -17.79
N ALA A 156 24.98 3.36 -18.35
CA ALA A 156 23.98 3.65 -19.36
C ALA A 156 22.81 4.46 -18.78
N GLU A 157 22.29 5.41 -19.56
CA GLU A 157 21.09 6.17 -19.19
C GLU A 157 19.85 5.28 -19.29
N VAL A 158 18.99 5.34 -18.28
CA VAL A 158 17.74 4.58 -18.22
C VAL A 158 16.59 5.54 -17.98
N LEU A 159 15.57 5.46 -18.85
CA LEU A 159 14.32 6.19 -18.72
C LEU A 159 13.22 5.22 -18.23
N LEU A 160 12.60 5.51 -17.08
CA LEU A 160 11.49 4.74 -16.53
C LEU A 160 10.18 5.41 -16.90
N TRP A 161 9.35 4.71 -17.65
CA TRP A 161 8.03 5.14 -18.09
C TRP A 161 6.91 4.37 -17.40
N VAL A 162 5.75 4.97 -17.32
CA VAL A 162 4.52 4.34 -16.81
C VAL A 162 3.31 4.81 -17.61
N THR A 163 2.36 3.91 -17.78
CA THR A 163 0.97 4.18 -18.16
C THR A 163 0.06 3.13 -17.55
N SER A 164 -1.25 3.37 -17.55
CA SER A 164 -2.23 2.42 -17.05
C SER A 164 -3.38 2.23 -18.05
N LEU A 165 -3.79 0.98 -18.21
CA LEU A 165 -5.02 0.60 -18.88
C LEU A 165 -6.08 0.42 -17.77
N VAL A 166 -7.08 1.31 -17.76
CA VAL A 166 -8.14 1.29 -16.75
C VAL A 166 -9.41 0.75 -17.40
N ASP A 167 -9.91 -0.34 -16.83
CA ASP A 167 -11.21 -0.95 -17.15
C ASP A 167 -12.17 -0.60 -16.01
N GLU A 168 -12.97 0.45 -16.20
CA GLU A 168 -13.86 0.97 -15.17
C GLU A 168 -15.00 0.00 -14.84
N PRO A 169 -15.68 -0.65 -15.81
CA PRO A 169 -16.68 -1.67 -15.51
C PRO A 169 -16.16 -2.85 -14.70
N ALA A 170 -14.95 -3.31 -15.00
CA ALA A 170 -14.31 -4.42 -14.27
C ALA A 170 -13.60 -3.98 -12.98
N GLN A 171 -13.54 -2.68 -12.67
CA GLN A 171 -12.75 -2.10 -11.58
C GLN A 171 -11.30 -2.61 -11.59
N ALA A 172 -10.69 -2.67 -12.76
CA ALA A 172 -9.35 -3.21 -12.96
C ALA A 172 -8.40 -2.19 -13.59
N ILE A 173 -7.17 -2.17 -13.07
CA ILE A 173 -6.08 -1.34 -13.56
C ILE A 173 -4.94 -2.26 -13.96
N ARG A 174 -4.48 -2.16 -15.20
CA ARG A 174 -3.24 -2.77 -15.63
C ARG A 174 -2.19 -1.68 -15.76
N VAL A 175 -1.32 -1.57 -14.76
CA VAL A 175 -0.17 -0.67 -14.81
C VAL A 175 0.90 -1.30 -15.68
N VAL A 176 1.38 -0.56 -16.65
CA VAL A 176 2.47 -0.94 -17.54
C VAL A 176 3.63 0.02 -17.31
N THR A 177 4.73 -0.52 -16.84
CA THR A 177 5.99 0.23 -16.73
C THR A 177 7.00 -0.33 -17.71
N TRP A 178 7.87 0.53 -18.24
CA TRP A 178 9.02 0.06 -19.00
C TRP A 178 10.23 0.93 -18.75
N GLU A 179 11.38 0.29 -18.86
CA GLU A 179 12.69 0.92 -18.80
C GLU A 179 13.29 0.92 -20.22
N ASP A 180 13.66 2.11 -20.69
CA ASP A 180 14.43 2.31 -21.92
C ASP A 180 15.89 2.56 -21.54
N GLU A 181 16.80 1.71 -21.98
CA GLU A 181 18.23 1.86 -21.80
C GLU A 181 18.83 2.47 -23.08
N LEU A 182 19.53 3.59 -22.92
CA LEU A 182 20.12 4.36 -24.01
C LEU A 182 21.64 4.23 -23.98
N ASP A 183 22.26 4.23 -25.15
CA ASP A 183 23.71 4.34 -25.26
C ASP A 183 24.21 5.80 -25.12
N THR A 184 25.49 6.02 -25.35
CA THR A 184 26.13 7.33 -25.25
C THR A 184 25.69 8.32 -26.33
N GLU A 185 25.09 7.82 -27.42
CA GLU A 185 24.57 8.64 -28.54
C GLU A 185 23.06 8.91 -28.37
N GLY A 186 22.44 8.34 -27.31
CA GLY A 186 21.01 8.48 -27.02
C GLY A 186 20.13 7.49 -27.78
N LEU A 187 20.71 6.46 -28.39
CA LEU A 187 19.95 5.43 -29.10
C LEU A 187 19.46 4.36 -28.14
N LEU A 188 18.21 3.89 -28.37
CA LEU A 188 17.58 2.83 -27.58
C LEU A 188 18.31 1.49 -27.84
N THR A 189 18.97 0.96 -26.83
CA THR A 189 19.65 -0.34 -26.87
C THR A 189 18.82 -1.48 -26.29
N ARG A 190 17.99 -1.17 -25.33
CA ARG A 190 17.16 -2.19 -24.63
C ARG A 190 15.88 -1.59 -24.12
N ARG A 191 14.76 -2.35 -24.21
CA ARG A 191 13.50 -2.03 -23.56
C ARG A 191 13.03 -3.22 -22.70
N ARG A 192 12.65 -2.96 -21.45
CA ARG A 192 12.15 -3.97 -20.53
C ARG A 192 10.77 -3.58 -19.98
N TYR A 193 9.76 -4.38 -20.24
CA TYR A 193 8.42 -4.17 -19.74
C TYR A 193 8.18 -4.91 -18.42
N ARG A 194 7.39 -4.28 -17.56
CA ARG A 194 6.78 -4.91 -16.37
C ARG A 194 5.31 -4.58 -16.34
N ARG A 195 4.52 -5.49 -15.78
CA ARG A 195 3.08 -5.33 -15.62
C ARG A 195 2.70 -5.57 -14.18
N LEU A 196 1.73 -4.79 -13.69
CA LEU A 196 1.09 -4.98 -12.42
C LEU A 196 -0.41 -4.86 -12.65
N SER A 197 -1.18 -5.82 -12.14
CA SER A 197 -2.64 -5.75 -12.14
C SER A 197 -3.10 -5.33 -10.77
N LEU A 198 -3.96 -4.32 -10.72
CA LEU A 198 -4.60 -3.81 -9.53
C LEU A 198 -6.10 -3.75 -9.75
N SER A 199 -6.84 -3.68 -8.68
CA SER A 199 -8.26 -3.36 -8.68
C SER A 199 -8.55 -2.39 -7.53
N TRP A 200 -9.72 -1.77 -7.52
CA TRP A 200 -10.11 -0.84 -6.45
C TRP A 200 -11.50 -1.17 -5.92
N LEU A 201 -11.84 -0.60 -4.78
CA LEU A 201 -13.19 -0.58 -4.25
C LEU A 201 -13.83 0.78 -4.51
N THR A 202 -15.12 0.80 -4.78
CA THR A 202 -15.89 2.03 -4.58
C THR A 202 -16.06 2.30 -3.07
N PRO A 203 -16.30 3.55 -2.65
CA PRO A 203 -16.55 3.84 -1.23
C PRO A 203 -17.74 3.05 -0.65
N SER A 204 -18.78 2.81 -1.44
CA SER A 204 -19.91 1.97 -1.03
C SER A 204 -19.51 0.52 -0.80
N GLN A 205 -18.72 -0.08 -1.69
CA GLN A 205 -18.21 -1.45 -1.54
C GLN A 205 -17.30 -1.58 -0.33
N ALA A 206 -16.39 -0.63 -0.10
CA ALA A 206 -15.51 -0.63 1.07
C ALA A 206 -16.33 -0.60 2.37
N ARG A 207 -17.32 0.29 2.45
CA ARG A 207 -18.25 0.37 3.59
C ARG A 207 -18.99 -0.94 3.80
N GLU A 208 -19.54 -1.51 2.72
CA GLU A 208 -20.28 -2.77 2.79
C GLU A 208 -19.41 -3.91 3.30
N LEU A 209 -18.21 -4.10 2.75
CA LEU A 209 -17.27 -5.15 3.17
C LEU A 209 -16.86 -5.03 4.63
N LEU A 210 -16.58 -3.81 5.09
CA LEU A 210 -16.25 -3.54 6.49
C LEU A 210 -17.43 -3.90 7.41
N THR A 211 -18.62 -3.44 7.07
CA THR A 211 -19.83 -3.69 7.87
C THR A 211 -20.18 -5.19 7.90
N GLN A 212 -20.10 -5.88 6.76
CA GLN A 212 -20.35 -7.33 6.67
C GLN A 212 -19.33 -8.15 7.47
N ALA A 213 -18.10 -7.67 7.61
CA ALA A 213 -17.08 -8.31 8.45
C ALA A 213 -17.30 -8.05 9.96
N GLY A 214 -18.17 -7.13 10.33
CA GLY A 214 -18.50 -6.78 11.73
C GLY A 214 -17.80 -5.53 12.25
N PHE A 215 -17.10 -4.76 11.41
CA PHE A 215 -16.47 -3.51 11.82
C PHE A 215 -17.49 -2.39 12.08
N ALA A 216 -17.22 -1.59 13.10
CA ALA A 216 -17.74 -0.23 13.23
C ALA A 216 -16.82 0.72 12.49
N ILE A 217 -17.35 1.60 11.65
CA ILE A 217 -16.56 2.58 10.88
C ILE A 217 -16.46 3.85 11.75
N ASP A 218 -15.26 4.14 12.23
CA ASP A 218 -15.01 5.32 13.06
C ASP A 218 -14.77 6.57 12.20
N ALA A 219 -14.12 6.43 11.02
CA ALA A 219 -13.92 7.52 10.08
C ALA A 219 -13.69 7.02 8.65
N CYS A 220 -14.02 7.90 7.69
CA CYS A 220 -13.53 7.84 6.33
C CYS A 220 -12.98 9.24 5.98
N TYR A 221 -11.71 9.30 5.57
CA TYR A 221 -11.06 10.55 5.18
C TYR A 221 -10.86 10.61 3.66
N GLY A 222 -10.92 11.81 3.12
CA GLY A 222 -10.71 12.10 1.70
C GLY A 222 -9.26 12.43 1.34
N ASP A 223 -8.40 12.61 2.34
CA ASP A 223 -6.95 12.83 2.19
C ASP A 223 -6.23 12.47 3.50
N PHE A 224 -4.89 12.37 3.44
CA PHE A 224 -4.02 11.99 4.58
C PHE A 224 -3.87 13.10 5.65
N ASP A 225 -4.39 14.29 5.42
CA ASP A 225 -4.53 15.36 6.41
C ASP A 225 -5.73 15.18 7.35
N ARG A 226 -6.50 14.09 7.17
CA ARG A 226 -7.75 13.77 7.87
C ARG A 226 -8.93 14.66 7.49
N THR A 227 -8.90 15.33 6.35
CA THR A 227 -10.10 15.96 5.80
C THR A 227 -11.21 14.89 5.64
N PRO A 228 -12.42 15.10 6.20
CA PRO A 228 -13.52 14.16 6.05
C PRO A 228 -13.80 13.83 4.59
N PHE A 229 -14.16 12.58 4.32
CA PHE A 229 -14.48 12.15 2.97
C PHE A 229 -15.70 12.90 2.41
N SER A 230 -15.55 13.39 1.19
CA SER A 230 -16.63 13.99 0.39
C SER A 230 -16.42 13.61 -1.06
N ASP A 231 -17.46 13.11 -1.72
CA ASP A 231 -17.39 12.74 -3.14
C ASP A 231 -16.95 13.90 -4.06
N ALA A 232 -17.18 15.15 -3.61
CA ALA A 232 -16.86 16.34 -4.41
C ALA A 232 -15.37 16.74 -4.34
N THR A 233 -14.68 16.44 -3.25
CA THR A 233 -13.34 17.01 -2.97
C THR A 233 -12.29 15.97 -2.57
N ALA A 234 -12.69 14.73 -2.32
CA ALA A 234 -11.76 13.69 -1.91
C ALA A 234 -10.82 13.29 -3.05
N HIS A 235 -9.56 13.00 -2.69
CA HIS A 235 -8.53 12.48 -3.59
C HIS A 235 -8.24 11.00 -3.32
N GLU A 236 -8.52 10.56 -2.10
CA GLU A 236 -8.31 9.22 -1.59
C GLU A 236 -9.56 8.75 -0.84
N GLN A 237 -9.62 7.47 -0.50
CA GLN A 237 -10.52 6.94 0.50
C GLN A 237 -9.70 6.24 1.58
N ILE A 238 -9.65 6.83 2.77
CA ILE A 238 -8.86 6.32 3.89
C ILE A 238 -9.84 5.90 4.99
N TRP A 239 -9.89 4.61 5.26
CA TRP A 239 -10.84 4.00 6.17
C TRP A 239 -10.20 3.72 7.53
N VAL A 240 -10.87 4.13 8.59
CA VAL A 240 -10.55 3.78 9.97
C VAL A 240 -11.74 3.00 10.53
N ALA A 241 -11.55 1.71 10.72
CA ALA A 241 -12.58 0.80 11.16
C ALA A 241 -12.15 0.10 12.46
N ARG A 242 -13.08 -0.10 13.37
CA ARG A 242 -12.83 -0.66 14.70
C ARG A 242 -13.59 -1.98 14.87
N LYS A 243 -12.92 -2.99 15.41
CA LYS A 243 -13.58 -4.21 15.91
C LYS A 243 -14.32 -3.85 17.19
N PRO A 244 -15.65 -4.01 17.28
CA PRO A 244 -16.39 -3.79 18.52
C PRO A 244 -15.83 -4.59 19.70
N ALA A 245 -16.12 -4.11 20.92
CA ALA A 245 -15.71 -4.77 22.15
C ALA A 245 -16.50 -6.07 22.40
#